data_0690e1cb893cba0dc72bdc2d19ffb71c
#
_entry.id   0690e1cb893cba0dc72bdc2d19ffb71c
#
_cell.length_a   1.000
_cell.length_b   1.000
_cell.length_c   1.000
_cell.angle_alpha   90.00
_cell.angle_beta   90.00
_cell.angle_gamma   90.00
#
_symmetry.space_group_name_H-M   'P 1'
#
loop_
_entity.id
_entity.type
_entity.pdbx_description
1 polymer ?
#
loop_
_entity_poly.entity_id
_entity_poly.type
_entity_poly.pdbx_seq_one_letter_code
_entity_poly.pdbx_strand_id
1 'polypeptide(L)'
;MQFRPVKEQLEILMRGVTDIVPQDELEKKLQKSYDTGKPLRIKMGVDPTAPDVHFGHTVVMRKLRQFQDLGHTVVLIVGDYTAQIGDPSGRNKARPRLTHEQVLENAKEYQEQFFKVVRRDQVEIHYNGEWFSKLPFSKVTELMGQFTVAQMLEREDFHNRYTANTPISLHEFMYPMMQGYDSVAINSDVELGGTDQKFNVLRGRDLQLFEGMEPQIGLFMPILLGTDGKVKMSKSIGNYVGLNEPADVMYHKIYSLADSIVENWFELLTNIPLEEIKQMMADIAAGKMNPNDAKHRLAIDIVTQYYGAEAAEAAAAKEREIHSGNAIPSDAAECSVAAGTYGALDLLVEIKAFASKGEARRMVQNGGVKIAGEKLADPQSQIEIKGADQLVIQVGKRKFFKVNF
;
A
#
# COMPACT_ATOMS: atom_id res chain seq x y z
N MET A 1 30.14 -10.28 -7.10
CA MET A 1 29.34 -10.50 -5.86
C MET A 1 29.18 -12.01 -5.70
N GLN A 2 29.33 -12.55 -4.50
CA GLN A 2 29.05 -13.96 -4.27
C GLN A 2 27.62 -14.09 -3.78
N PHE A 3 26.76 -14.75 -4.55
CA PHE A 3 25.38 -15.00 -4.14
C PHE A 3 25.34 -15.95 -2.93
N ARG A 4 24.30 -15.84 -2.12
CA ARG A 4 24.01 -16.85 -1.08
C ARG A 4 23.64 -18.18 -1.72
N PRO A 5 23.84 -19.31 -1.02
CA PRO A 5 23.38 -20.63 -1.49
C PRO A 5 21.90 -20.60 -1.87
N VAL A 6 21.52 -21.31 -2.93
CA VAL A 6 20.16 -21.28 -3.50
C VAL A 6 19.10 -21.64 -2.46
N LYS A 7 19.37 -22.59 -1.58
CA LYS A 7 18.45 -22.98 -0.50
C LYS A 7 18.14 -21.81 0.44
N GLU A 8 19.14 -21.03 0.84
CA GLU A 8 18.95 -19.85 1.69
C GLU A 8 18.16 -18.77 0.96
N GLN A 9 18.43 -18.59 -0.35
CA GLN A 9 17.65 -17.65 -1.16
C GLN A 9 16.18 -18.05 -1.21
N LEU A 10 15.88 -19.34 -1.44
CA LEU A 10 14.52 -19.86 -1.48
C LEU A 10 13.79 -19.67 -0.14
N GLU A 11 14.45 -19.96 0.99
CA GLU A 11 13.86 -19.77 2.32
C GLU A 11 13.40 -18.31 2.53
N ILE A 12 14.20 -17.34 2.09
CA ILE A 12 13.85 -15.91 2.18
C ILE A 12 12.73 -15.55 1.19
N LEU A 13 12.88 -16.00 -0.06
CA LEU A 13 11.99 -15.61 -1.15
C LEU A 13 10.61 -16.25 -1.06
N MET A 14 10.48 -17.43 -0.45
CA MET A 14 9.19 -18.12 -0.31
C MET A 14 8.30 -17.55 0.78
N ARG A 15 8.84 -16.72 1.69
CA ARG A 15 8.04 -16.10 2.76
C ARG A 15 6.90 -15.26 2.18
N GLY A 16 5.66 -15.55 2.61
CA GLY A 16 4.46 -14.79 2.26
C GLY A 16 4.06 -14.88 0.79
N VAL A 17 4.66 -15.77 0.01
CA VAL A 17 4.29 -15.99 -1.39
C VAL A 17 3.03 -16.86 -1.47
N THR A 18 2.06 -16.42 -2.27
CA THR A 18 0.82 -17.16 -2.49
C THR A 18 0.95 -18.15 -3.64
N ASP A 19 1.63 -17.75 -4.72
CA ASP A 19 1.71 -18.57 -5.93
C ASP A 19 2.97 -18.25 -6.74
N ILE A 20 3.51 -19.26 -7.42
CA ILE A 20 4.64 -19.13 -8.35
C ILE A 20 4.32 -19.94 -9.61
N VAL A 21 4.51 -19.33 -10.78
CA VAL A 21 4.23 -19.98 -12.07
C VAL A 21 5.41 -19.82 -13.03
N PRO A 22 6.03 -20.92 -13.46
CA PRO A 22 5.90 -22.28 -12.94
C PRO A 22 6.61 -22.46 -11.59
N GLN A 23 6.11 -23.36 -10.77
CA GLN A 23 6.58 -23.55 -9.39
C GLN A 23 8.02 -24.05 -9.29
N ASP A 24 8.45 -24.91 -10.23
CA ASP A 24 9.75 -25.58 -10.21
C ASP A 24 10.87 -24.82 -10.95
N GLU A 25 10.58 -23.70 -11.60
CA GLU A 25 11.56 -22.95 -12.39
C GLU A 25 12.36 -21.92 -11.58
N LEU A 26 11.84 -21.43 -10.44
CA LEU A 26 12.54 -20.42 -9.64
C LEU A 26 13.88 -20.94 -9.14
N GLU A 27 13.90 -22.16 -8.59
CA GLU A 27 15.14 -22.80 -8.13
C GLU A 27 16.16 -22.94 -9.25
N LYS A 28 15.72 -23.37 -10.44
CA LYS A 28 16.58 -23.51 -11.63
C LYS A 28 17.21 -22.19 -12.06
N LYS A 29 16.41 -21.09 -12.09
CA LYS A 29 16.92 -19.74 -12.43
C LYS A 29 17.88 -19.21 -11.35
N LEU A 30 17.59 -19.43 -10.07
CA LEU A 30 18.48 -19.07 -8.96
C LEU A 30 19.80 -19.87 -9.04
N GLN A 31 19.74 -21.17 -9.36
CA GLN A 31 20.92 -22.01 -9.53
C GLN A 31 21.77 -21.53 -10.71
N LYS A 32 21.14 -21.25 -11.86
CA LYS A 32 21.83 -20.70 -13.02
C LYS A 32 22.50 -19.35 -12.71
N SER A 33 21.82 -18.48 -11.95
CA SER A 33 22.37 -17.20 -11.50
C SER A 33 23.56 -17.41 -10.56
N TYR A 34 23.46 -18.34 -9.62
CA TYR A 34 24.53 -18.70 -8.68
C TYR A 34 25.77 -19.21 -9.41
N ASP A 35 25.59 -20.16 -10.34
CA ASP A 35 26.69 -20.82 -11.08
C ASP A 35 27.38 -19.85 -12.05
N THR A 36 26.63 -18.94 -12.66
CA THR A 36 27.16 -17.99 -13.66
C THR A 36 27.62 -16.66 -13.06
N GLY A 37 27.27 -16.36 -11.81
CA GLY A 37 27.52 -15.08 -11.17
C GLY A 37 26.70 -13.91 -11.79
N LYS A 38 25.69 -14.20 -12.63
CA LYS A 38 24.82 -13.18 -13.26
C LYS A 38 23.56 -12.97 -12.46
N PRO A 39 23.25 -11.73 -12.03
CA PRO A 39 22.02 -11.44 -11.31
C PRO A 39 20.79 -11.67 -12.18
N LEU A 40 19.69 -12.15 -11.59
CA LEU A 40 18.39 -12.17 -12.21
C LEU A 40 17.82 -10.75 -12.30
N ARG A 41 16.99 -10.50 -13.31
CA ARG A 41 16.26 -9.25 -13.53
C ARG A 41 14.84 -9.41 -12.99
N ILE A 42 14.55 -8.71 -11.92
CA ILE A 42 13.29 -8.84 -11.15
C ILE A 42 12.40 -7.64 -11.47
N LYS A 43 11.37 -7.86 -12.24
CA LYS A 43 10.45 -6.83 -12.74
C LYS A 43 9.29 -6.56 -11.78
N MET A 44 8.95 -5.29 -11.64
CA MET A 44 7.67 -4.82 -11.16
C MET A 44 7.19 -3.68 -12.08
N GLY A 45 5.96 -3.79 -12.60
CA GLY A 45 5.30 -2.71 -13.33
C GLY A 45 4.39 -1.89 -12.41
N VAL A 46 4.32 -0.59 -12.65
CA VAL A 46 3.41 0.31 -11.95
C VAL A 46 2.85 1.36 -12.90
N ASP A 47 1.54 1.55 -12.85
CA ASP A 47 0.88 2.68 -13.48
C ASP A 47 0.71 3.79 -12.43
N PRO A 48 1.43 4.91 -12.52
CA PRO A 48 1.37 5.98 -11.53
C PRO A 48 0.08 6.80 -11.67
N THR A 49 -1.07 6.16 -11.47
CA THR A 49 -2.40 6.77 -11.57
C THR A 49 -2.78 7.62 -10.36
N ALA A 50 -2.02 7.51 -9.27
CA ALA A 50 -2.07 8.35 -8.09
C ALA A 50 -0.66 8.37 -7.46
N PRO A 51 -0.23 9.51 -6.88
CA PRO A 51 1.13 9.66 -6.37
C PRO A 51 1.41 8.83 -5.12
N ASP A 52 0.39 8.56 -4.32
CA ASP A 52 0.60 7.98 -2.99
C ASP A 52 0.65 6.44 -2.97
N VAL A 53 1.63 5.93 -2.25
CA VAL A 53 1.82 4.51 -1.94
C VAL A 53 1.21 4.19 -0.58
N HIS A 54 0.55 3.05 -0.47
CA HIS A 54 0.08 2.48 0.81
C HIS A 54 0.65 1.07 1.02
N PHE A 55 0.52 0.52 2.22
CA PHE A 55 1.15 -0.76 2.58
C PHE A 55 0.74 -1.95 1.71
N GLY A 56 -0.43 -1.91 1.07
CA GLY A 56 -0.77 -2.92 0.05
C GLY A 56 0.25 -2.99 -1.10
N HIS A 57 0.81 -1.85 -1.52
CA HIS A 57 1.87 -1.82 -2.54
C HIS A 57 3.22 -2.29 -1.98
N THR A 58 3.50 -1.99 -0.70
CA THR A 58 4.79 -2.33 -0.10
C THR A 58 5.01 -3.83 0.04
N VAL A 59 3.95 -4.65 0.02
CA VAL A 59 4.08 -6.12 0.05
C VAL A 59 4.94 -6.62 -1.12
N VAL A 60 4.65 -6.17 -2.34
CA VAL A 60 5.45 -6.52 -3.54
C VAL A 60 6.82 -5.83 -3.50
N MET A 61 6.90 -4.56 -3.06
CA MET A 61 8.17 -3.83 -2.97
C MET A 61 9.13 -4.48 -1.97
N ARG A 62 8.63 -5.01 -0.85
CA ARG A 62 9.45 -5.76 0.10
C ARG A 62 9.99 -7.06 -0.48
N LYS A 63 9.22 -7.73 -1.33
CA LYS A 63 9.70 -8.89 -2.08
C LYS A 63 10.80 -8.51 -3.06
N LEU A 64 10.65 -7.40 -3.79
CA LEU A 64 11.73 -6.83 -4.62
C LEU A 64 12.99 -6.55 -3.78
N ARG A 65 12.83 -5.95 -2.60
CA ARG A 65 13.95 -5.68 -1.69
C ARG A 65 14.65 -6.98 -1.24
N GLN A 66 13.92 -8.07 -1.00
CA GLN A 66 14.51 -9.36 -0.67
C GLN A 66 15.38 -9.89 -1.83
N PHE A 67 14.91 -9.81 -3.06
CA PHE A 67 15.73 -10.15 -4.23
C PHE A 67 16.97 -9.25 -4.36
N GLN A 68 16.81 -7.94 -4.12
CA GLN A 68 17.91 -6.98 -4.15
C GLN A 68 18.98 -7.30 -3.08
N ASP A 69 18.55 -7.63 -1.84
CA ASP A 69 19.44 -8.01 -0.74
C ASP A 69 20.18 -9.32 -1.01
N LEU A 70 19.65 -10.18 -1.88
CA LEU A 70 20.28 -11.38 -2.38
C LEU A 70 21.21 -11.14 -3.57
N GLY A 71 21.30 -9.89 -4.08
CA GLY A 71 22.23 -9.50 -5.14
C GLY A 71 21.62 -9.46 -6.54
N HIS A 72 20.30 -9.61 -6.68
CA HIS A 72 19.60 -9.53 -7.95
C HIS A 72 19.27 -8.07 -8.34
N THR A 73 19.02 -7.81 -9.63
CA THR A 73 18.73 -6.50 -10.17
C THR A 73 17.22 -6.25 -10.16
N VAL A 74 16.78 -5.21 -9.50
CA VAL A 74 15.38 -4.75 -9.55
C VAL A 74 15.16 -3.93 -10.81
N VAL A 75 14.08 -4.21 -11.54
CA VAL A 75 13.66 -3.43 -12.70
C VAL A 75 12.25 -2.89 -12.47
N LEU A 76 12.15 -1.59 -12.24
CA LEU A 76 10.88 -0.88 -12.10
C LEU A 76 10.43 -0.38 -13.48
N ILE A 77 9.28 -0.82 -13.92
CA ILE A 77 8.63 -0.29 -15.13
C ILE A 77 7.58 0.75 -14.71
N VAL A 78 7.78 1.97 -15.15
CA VAL A 78 6.79 3.04 -15.05
C VAL A 78 5.93 3.02 -16.30
N GLY A 79 4.67 2.69 -16.13
CA GLY A 79 3.70 2.57 -17.21
C GLY A 79 3.17 3.91 -17.68
N ASP A 80 4.00 4.74 -18.32
CA ASP A 80 3.56 6.03 -18.86
C ASP A 80 2.66 5.89 -20.09
N TYR A 81 2.75 4.79 -20.82
CA TYR A 81 1.83 4.42 -21.91
C TYR A 81 0.66 3.57 -21.39
N THR A 82 0.90 2.56 -20.55
CA THR A 82 -0.16 1.70 -20.01
C THR A 82 -1.12 2.47 -19.11
N ALA A 83 -0.66 3.46 -18.34
CA ALA A 83 -1.51 4.32 -17.52
C ALA A 83 -2.55 5.12 -18.35
N GLN A 84 -2.29 5.37 -19.64
CA GLN A 84 -3.26 6.04 -20.52
C GLN A 84 -4.44 5.12 -20.90
N ILE A 85 -4.25 3.80 -20.83
CA ILE A 85 -5.31 2.80 -20.96
C ILE A 85 -5.95 2.56 -19.60
N GLY A 86 -5.13 2.36 -18.58
CA GLY A 86 -5.49 1.99 -17.22
C GLY A 86 -5.72 0.50 -17.06
N ASP A 87 -5.17 -0.09 -16.00
CA ASP A 87 -5.34 -1.50 -15.67
C ASP A 87 -6.83 -1.80 -15.39
N PRO A 88 -7.47 -2.71 -16.16
CA PRO A 88 -8.83 -3.14 -15.92
C PRO A 88 -8.98 -4.04 -14.68
N SER A 89 -7.88 -4.54 -14.05
CA SER A 89 -7.93 -5.46 -12.90
C SER A 89 -8.78 -4.94 -11.76
N GLY A 90 -9.75 -5.78 -11.32
CA GLY A 90 -10.55 -5.55 -10.12
C GLY A 90 -11.48 -4.34 -10.18
N ARG A 91 -11.94 -3.92 -11.37
CA ARG A 91 -12.80 -2.75 -11.55
C ARG A 91 -13.97 -2.99 -12.49
N ASN A 92 -15.10 -2.37 -12.15
CA ASN A 92 -16.32 -2.41 -12.96
C ASN A 92 -16.50 -1.16 -13.85
N LYS A 93 -15.57 -0.20 -13.84
CA LYS A 93 -15.65 1.05 -14.63
C LYS A 93 -14.27 1.48 -15.13
N ALA A 94 -14.21 2.02 -16.34
CA ALA A 94 -13.01 2.63 -16.91
C ALA A 94 -12.52 3.83 -16.04
N ARG A 95 -11.19 4.00 -15.94
CA ARG A 95 -10.60 5.16 -15.28
C ARG A 95 -10.69 6.42 -16.16
N PRO A 96 -10.76 7.62 -15.56
CA PRO A 96 -10.45 8.84 -16.29
C PRO A 96 -9.03 8.74 -16.85
N ARG A 97 -8.86 9.10 -18.12
CA ARG A 97 -7.55 9.14 -18.74
C ARG A 97 -6.72 10.26 -18.14
N LEU A 98 -5.50 9.95 -17.71
CA LEU A 98 -4.51 10.94 -17.32
C LEU A 98 -3.76 11.45 -18.56
N THR A 99 -3.29 12.70 -18.51
CA THR A 99 -2.35 13.18 -19.51
C THR A 99 -0.96 12.59 -19.24
N HIS A 100 -0.11 12.58 -20.27
CA HIS A 100 1.26 12.06 -20.12
C HIS A 100 2.04 12.87 -19.06
N GLU A 101 1.86 14.19 -18.99
CA GLU A 101 2.49 15.05 -18.00
C GLU A 101 2.06 14.70 -16.58
N GLN A 102 0.77 14.46 -16.36
CA GLN A 102 0.23 14.02 -15.04
C GLN A 102 0.81 12.68 -14.62
N VAL A 103 0.98 11.75 -15.58
CA VAL A 103 1.60 10.45 -15.30
C VAL A 103 3.06 10.61 -14.88
N LEU A 104 3.82 11.47 -15.58
CA LEU A 104 5.23 11.72 -15.24
C LEU A 104 5.40 12.42 -13.88
N GLU A 105 4.51 13.32 -13.51
CA GLU A 105 4.52 13.98 -12.21
C GLU A 105 4.24 12.97 -11.08
N ASN A 106 3.16 12.19 -11.22
CA ASN A 106 2.84 11.12 -10.27
C ASN A 106 3.97 10.10 -10.14
N ALA A 107 4.66 9.79 -11.26
CA ALA A 107 5.77 8.85 -11.29
C ALA A 107 6.94 9.30 -10.40
N LYS A 108 7.24 10.60 -10.34
CA LYS A 108 8.30 11.14 -9.47
C LYS A 108 7.98 10.90 -8.00
N GLU A 109 6.76 11.24 -7.57
CA GLU A 109 6.34 11.04 -6.19
C GLU A 109 6.27 9.55 -5.83
N TYR A 110 5.82 8.70 -6.76
CA TYR A 110 5.81 7.26 -6.58
C TYR A 110 7.23 6.71 -6.38
N GLN A 111 8.19 7.14 -7.21
CA GLN A 111 9.59 6.70 -7.11
C GLN A 111 10.23 7.10 -5.78
N GLU A 112 9.97 8.30 -5.26
CA GLU A 112 10.49 8.69 -3.94
C GLU A 112 9.94 7.78 -2.83
N GLN A 113 8.68 7.39 -2.90
CA GLN A 113 8.09 6.45 -1.95
C GLN A 113 8.59 5.01 -2.17
N PHE A 114 8.76 4.58 -3.41
CA PHE A 114 9.35 3.28 -3.75
C PHE A 114 10.74 3.12 -3.11
N PHE A 115 11.57 4.16 -3.15
CA PHE A 115 12.90 4.16 -2.55
C PHE A 115 12.92 4.26 -1.01
N LYS A 116 11.79 4.38 -0.36
CA LYS A 116 11.70 4.13 1.09
C LYS A 116 11.75 2.63 1.44
N VAL A 117 11.44 1.75 0.49
CA VAL A 117 11.42 0.30 0.66
C VAL A 117 12.59 -0.36 -0.06
N VAL A 118 12.80 -0.02 -1.33
CA VAL A 118 13.85 -0.57 -2.19
C VAL A 118 15.06 0.37 -2.18
N ARG A 119 16.30 -0.17 -2.12
CA ARG A 119 17.50 0.66 -2.18
C ARG A 119 17.68 1.25 -3.58
N ARG A 120 18.36 2.40 -3.66
CA ARG A 120 18.66 3.06 -4.94
C ARG A 120 19.72 2.35 -5.77
N ASP A 121 20.55 1.52 -5.15
CA ASP A 121 21.56 0.70 -5.82
C ASP A 121 20.93 -0.56 -6.46
N GLN A 122 21.48 -1.01 -7.57
CA GLN A 122 21.00 -2.20 -8.31
C GLN A 122 19.52 -2.09 -8.74
N VAL A 123 19.07 -0.89 -9.10
CA VAL A 123 17.74 -0.63 -9.64
C VAL A 123 17.87 -0.01 -11.03
N GLU A 124 17.13 -0.57 -11.98
CA GLU A 124 16.89 0.03 -13.27
C GLU A 124 15.46 0.57 -13.30
N ILE A 125 15.27 1.77 -13.83
CA ILE A 125 13.94 2.37 -14.01
C ILE A 125 13.76 2.62 -15.49
N HIS A 126 12.67 2.07 -16.04
CA HIS A 126 12.30 2.26 -17.43
C HIS A 126 10.88 2.79 -17.54
N TYR A 127 10.65 3.65 -18.49
CA TYR A 127 9.33 4.11 -18.89
C TYR A 127 8.90 3.30 -20.11
N ASN A 128 7.73 2.67 -20.08
CA ASN A 128 7.36 1.79 -21.19
C ASN A 128 7.05 2.53 -22.49
N GLY A 129 6.89 3.85 -22.45
CA GLY A 129 6.96 4.71 -23.65
C GLY A 129 8.28 4.64 -24.39
N GLU A 130 9.39 4.23 -23.78
CA GLU A 130 10.70 4.06 -24.43
C GLU A 130 10.65 3.11 -25.62
N TRP A 131 9.83 2.07 -25.54
CA TRP A 131 9.61 1.10 -26.62
C TRP A 131 8.28 1.28 -27.32
N PHE A 132 7.15 1.52 -26.62
CA PHE A 132 5.84 1.61 -27.25
C PHE A 132 5.72 2.79 -28.21
N SER A 133 6.38 3.92 -27.94
CA SER A 133 6.40 5.07 -28.88
C SER A 133 7.12 4.79 -30.20
N LYS A 134 7.93 3.75 -30.25
CA LYS A 134 8.75 3.38 -31.42
C LYS A 134 8.29 2.13 -32.14
N LEU A 135 7.33 1.37 -31.54
CA LEU A 135 6.82 0.15 -32.16
C LEU A 135 6.02 0.49 -33.42
N PRO A 136 6.40 -0.08 -34.58
CA PRO A 136 5.60 0.10 -35.78
C PRO A 136 4.25 -0.61 -35.63
N PHE A 137 3.22 -0.10 -36.28
CA PHE A 137 1.88 -0.67 -36.21
C PHE A 137 1.83 -2.15 -36.61
N SER A 138 2.67 -2.56 -37.58
CA SER A 138 2.82 -3.97 -37.96
C SER A 138 3.23 -4.86 -36.79
N LYS A 139 4.17 -4.41 -35.92
CA LYS A 139 4.57 -5.17 -34.73
C LYS A 139 3.47 -5.21 -33.70
N VAL A 140 2.72 -4.11 -33.53
CA VAL A 140 1.55 -4.10 -32.62
C VAL A 140 0.51 -5.12 -33.07
N THR A 141 0.20 -5.20 -34.38
CA THR A 141 -0.76 -6.18 -34.91
C THR A 141 -0.25 -7.62 -34.78
N GLU A 142 1.06 -7.84 -34.96
CA GLU A 142 1.69 -9.16 -34.74
C GLU A 142 1.54 -9.61 -33.27
N LEU A 143 1.83 -8.73 -32.31
CA LEU A 143 1.67 -9.02 -30.88
C LEU A 143 0.20 -9.26 -30.49
N MET A 144 -0.72 -8.46 -31.03
CA MET A 144 -2.16 -8.68 -30.82
C MET A 144 -2.62 -10.04 -31.36
N GLY A 145 -2.01 -10.51 -32.45
CA GLY A 145 -2.29 -11.82 -33.03
C GLY A 145 -1.90 -13.01 -32.16
N GLN A 146 -1.11 -12.79 -31.09
CA GLN A 146 -0.73 -13.85 -30.15
C GLN A 146 -1.84 -14.16 -29.12
N PHE A 147 -2.88 -13.34 -29.07
CA PHE A 147 -3.96 -13.49 -28.09
C PHE A 147 -5.31 -13.55 -28.78
N THR A 148 -6.19 -14.41 -28.29
CA THR A 148 -7.57 -14.48 -28.78
C THR A 148 -8.52 -13.73 -27.85
N VAL A 149 -9.64 -13.26 -28.38
CA VAL A 149 -10.71 -12.65 -27.56
C VAL A 149 -11.20 -13.62 -26.49
N ALA A 150 -11.29 -14.92 -26.79
CA ALA A 150 -11.68 -15.94 -25.82
C ALA A 150 -10.72 -15.97 -24.61
N GLN A 151 -9.41 -15.97 -24.86
CA GLN A 151 -8.41 -15.92 -23.78
C GLN A 151 -8.51 -14.63 -22.96
N MET A 152 -8.76 -13.48 -23.60
CA MET A 152 -8.94 -12.22 -22.85
C MET A 152 -10.20 -12.26 -21.98
N LEU A 153 -11.27 -12.91 -22.41
CA LEU A 153 -12.51 -13.08 -21.66
C LEU A 153 -12.41 -14.12 -20.52
N GLU A 154 -11.31 -14.88 -20.41
CA GLU A 154 -11.01 -15.71 -19.23
C GLU A 154 -10.64 -14.86 -18.00
N ARG A 155 -10.21 -13.64 -18.21
CA ARG A 155 -9.91 -12.71 -17.13
C ARG A 155 -11.21 -12.30 -16.43
N GLU A 156 -11.25 -12.42 -15.10
CA GLU A 156 -12.47 -12.30 -14.29
C GLU A 156 -13.23 -10.98 -14.53
N ASP A 157 -12.53 -9.85 -14.59
CA ASP A 157 -13.14 -8.53 -14.80
C ASP A 157 -13.75 -8.38 -16.20
N PHE A 158 -13.06 -8.87 -17.24
CA PHE A 158 -13.63 -8.90 -18.59
C PHE A 158 -14.80 -9.86 -18.69
N HIS A 159 -14.70 -11.06 -18.09
CA HIS A 159 -15.79 -12.02 -18.03
C HIS A 159 -17.03 -11.45 -17.37
N ASN A 160 -16.87 -10.83 -16.20
CA ASN A 160 -17.96 -10.23 -15.43
C ASN A 160 -18.63 -9.09 -16.20
N ARG A 161 -17.84 -8.22 -16.84
CA ARG A 161 -18.37 -7.12 -17.67
C ARG A 161 -19.07 -7.63 -18.92
N TYR A 162 -18.51 -8.64 -19.57
CA TYR A 162 -19.11 -9.26 -20.76
C TYR A 162 -20.47 -9.90 -20.44
N THR A 163 -20.55 -10.70 -19.37
CA THR A 163 -21.80 -11.35 -18.94
C THR A 163 -22.85 -10.37 -18.43
N ALA A 164 -22.41 -9.25 -17.84
CA ALA A 164 -23.30 -8.16 -17.41
C ALA A 164 -23.68 -7.18 -18.54
N ASN A 165 -23.29 -7.43 -19.79
CA ASN A 165 -23.45 -6.51 -20.92
C ASN A 165 -22.87 -5.10 -20.64
N THR A 166 -21.85 -5.00 -19.80
CA THR A 166 -21.12 -3.75 -19.55
C THR A 166 -20.08 -3.56 -20.67
N PRO A 167 -20.02 -2.39 -21.31
CA PRO A 167 -19.10 -2.17 -22.42
C PRO A 167 -17.63 -2.41 -22.07
N ILE A 168 -16.92 -3.08 -22.97
CA ILE A 168 -15.47 -3.29 -22.96
C ILE A 168 -14.91 -2.64 -24.21
N SER A 169 -14.02 -1.66 -24.06
CA SER A 169 -13.38 -1.00 -25.18
C SER A 169 -12.21 -1.83 -25.70
N LEU A 170 -12.02 -1.88 -27.03
CA LEU A 170 -10.97 -2.72 -27.66
C LEU A 170 -9.55 -2.41 -27.13
N HIS A 171 -9.24 -1.16 -26.79
CA HIS A 171 -7.93 -0.79 -26.25
C HIS A 171 -7.66 -1.40 -24.87
N GLU A 172 -8.71 -1.77 -24.09
CA GLU A 172 -8.54 -2.41 -22.80
C GLU A 172 -7.92 -3.81 -22.94
N PHE A 173 -8.19 -4.52 -24.03
CA PHE A 173 -7.55 -5.81 -24.35
C PHE A 173 -6.05 -5.67 -24.66
N MET A 174 -5.58 -4.47 -25.02
CA MET A 174 -4.16 -4.23 -25.26
C MET A 174 -3.36 -4.16 -23.94
N TYR A 175 -4.00 -3.83 -22.82
CA TYR A 175 -3.30 -3.66 -21.55
C TYR A 175 -2.49 -4.91 -21.12
N PRO A 176 -3.07 -6.13 -21.05
CA PRO A 176 -2.30 -7.33 -20.71
C PRO A 176 -1.15 -7.63 -21.68
N MET A 177 -1.36 -7.36 -22.97
CA MET A 177 -0.33 -7.51 -24.00
C MET A 177 0.84 -6.53 -23.77
N MET A 178 0.53 -5.27 -23.48
CA MET A 178 1.57 -4.25 -23.23
C MET A 178 2.37 -4.57 -21.98
N GLN A 179 1.71 -4.92 -20.88
CA GLN A 179 2.41 -5.36 -19.67
C GLN A 179 3.29 -6.59 -19.95
N GLY A 180 2.79 -7.52 -20.76
CA GLY A 180 3.55 -8.70 -21.19
C GLY A 180 4.77 -8.33 -22.05
N TYR A 181 4.63 -7.38 -22.97
CA TYR A 181 5.74 -6.92 -23.81
C TYR A 181 6.81 -6.15 -23.05
N ASP A 182 6.46 -5.47 -21.96
CA ASP A 182 7.44 -4.89 -21.03
C ASP A 182 8.47 -5.93 -20.58
N SER A 183 8.04 -7.17 -20.34
CA SER A 183 8.93 -8.28 -19.93
C SER A 183 9.87 -8.72 -21.05
N VAL A 184 9.42 -8.66 -22.30
CA VAL A 184 10.26 -8.90 -23.49
C VAL A 184 11.30 -7.78 -23.62
N ALA A 185 10.87 -6.52 -23.55
CA ALA A 185 11.72 -5.35 -23.75
C ALA A 185 12.89 -5.30 -22.77
N ILE A 186 12.68 -5.74 -21.52
CA ILE A 186 13.71 -5.70 -20.47
C ILE A 186 14.38 -7.05 -20.21
N ASN A 187 14.07 -8.12 -20.93
CA ASN A 187 14.55 -9.47 -20.60
C ASN A 187 14.30 -9.87 -19.13
N SER A 188 13.04 -9.79 -18.70
CA SER A 188 12.67 -10.13 -17.33
C SER A 188 12.88 -11.61 -17.01
N ASP A 189 13.52 -11.93 -15.87
CA ASP A 189 13.64 -13.31 -15.38
C ASP A 189 12.52 -13.68 -14.40
N VAL A 190 12.05 -12.70 -13.61
CA VAL A 190 10.97 -12.85 -12.63
C VAL A 190 10.12 -11.59 -12.65
N GLU A 191 8.82 -11.72 -12.73
CA GLU A 191 7.87 -10.60 -12.55
C GLU A 191 7.06 -10.79 -11.27
N LEU A 192 7.06 -9.75 -10.44
CA LEU A 192 6.33 -9.72 -9.18
C LEU A 192 5.01 -8.96 -9.33
N GLY A 193 3.97 -9.51 -8.72
CA GLY A 193 2.65 -8.86 -8.67
C GLY A 193 1.80 -9.33 -7.50
N GLY A 194 0.67 -8.68 -7.28
CA GLY A 194 -0.40 -9.25 -6.47
C GLY A 194 -1.09 -10.41 -7.20
N THR A 195 -1.86 -11.22 -6.48
CA THR A 195 -2.62 -12.34 -7.09
C THR A 195 -3.59 -11.88 -8.17
N ASP A 196 -4.07 -10.63 -8.11
CA ASP A 196 -4.92 -9.99 -9.13
C ASP A 196 -4.18 -9.67 -10.45
N GLN A 197 -2.83 -9.69 -10.44
CA GLN A 197 -2.00 -9.45 -11.62
C GLN A 197 -1.62 -10.74 -12.38
N LYS A 198 -2.01 -11.92 -11.87
CA LYS A 198 -1.57 -13.21 -12.42
C LYS A 198 -1.82 -13.33 -13.93
N PHE A 199 -3.00 -12.95 -14.41
CA PHE A 199 -3.33 -13.01 -15.83
C PHE A 199 -2.34 -12.19 -16.67
N ASN A 200 -2.09 -10.93 -16.29
CA ASN A 200 -1.21 -10.03 -17.05
C ASN A 200 0.24 -10.52 -17.06
N VAL A 201 0.75 -10.93 -15.89
CA VAL A 201 2.13 -11.42 -15.74
C VAL A 201 2.38 -12.65 -16.61
N LEU A 202 1.40 -13.55 -16.71
CA LEU A 202 1.52 -14.75 -17.57
C LEU A 202 1.58 -14.41 -19.05
N ARG A 203 0.98 -13.29 -19.49
CA ARG A 203 1.14 -12.81 -20.89
C ARG A 203 2.59 -12.46 -21.22
N GLY A 204 3.38 -12.05 -20.23
CA GLY A 204 4.81 -11.84 -20.39
C GLY A 204 5.55 -13.12 -20.79
N ARG A 205 5.21 -14.25 -20.17
CA ARG A 205 5.76 -15.57 -20.53
C ARG A 205 5.42 -15.96 -21.96
N ASP A 206 4.16 -15.78 -22.34
CA ASP A 206 3.68 -16.13 -23.68
C ASP A 206 4.44 -15.33 -24.75
N LEU A 207 4.61 -14.03 -24.54
CA LEU A 207 5.33 -13.16 -25.48
C LEU A 207 6.82 -13.42 -25.51
N GLN A 208 7.46 -13.73 -24.37
CA GLN A 208 8.88 -14.11 -24.34
C GLN A 208 9.12 -15.41 -25.12
N LEU A 209 8.25 -16.41 -24.97
CA LEU A 209 8.31 -17.64 -25.76
C LEU A 209 8.13 -17.37 -27.27
N PHE A 210 7.18 -16.49 -27.64
CA PHE A 210 6.97 -16.08 -29.02
C PHE A 210 8.21 -15.41 -29.63
N GLU A 211 8.91 -14.58 -28.85
CA GLU A 211 10.16 -13.92 -29.26
C GLU A 211 11.39 -14.85 -29.13
N GLY A 212 11.22 -16.13 -28.81
CA GLY A 212 12.30 -17.10 -28.67
C GLY A 212 13.20 -16.92 -27.45
N MET A 213 12.69 -16.24 -26.41
CA MET A 213 13.38 -15.96 -25.16
C MET A 213 13.07 -17.01 -24.09
N GLU A 214 13.94 -17.13 -23.08
CA GLU A 214 13.64 -17.89 -21.87
C GLU A 214 12.53 -17.18 -21.07
N PRO A 215 11.37 -17.85 -20.80
CA PRO A 215 10.26 -17.17 -20.18
C PRO A 215 10.51 -16.82 -18.72
N GLN A 216 9.98 -15.70 -18.28
CA GLN A 216 10.02 -15.24 -16.89
C GLN A 216 9.21 -16.14 -15.97
N ILE A 217 9.46 -16.03 -14.67
CA ILE A 217 8.64 -16.61 -13.62
C ILE A 217 7.66 -15.53 -13.13
N GLY A 218 6.38 -15.87 -12.97
CA GLY A 218 5.44 -15.05 -12.23
C GLY A 218 5.48 -15.42 -10.74
N LEU A 219 5.75 -14.47 -9.86
CA LEU A 219 5.71 -14.65 -8.41
C LEU A 219 4.66 -13.71 -7.81
N PHE A 220 3.68 -14.31 -7.10
CA PHE A 220 2.48 -13.59 -6.68
C PHE A 220 2.37 -13.49 -5.18
N MET A 221 2.22 -12.24 -4.72
CA MET A 221 2.01 -11.91 -3.32
C MET A 221 0.51 -11.78 -3.02
N PRO A 222 0.08 -12.10 -1.79
CA PRO A 222 -1.30 -11.92 -1.40
C PRO A 222 -1.68 -10.44 -1.39
N ILE A 223 -2.97 -10.18 -1.57
CA ILE A 223 -3.53 -8.84 -1.42
C ILE A 223 -3.66 -8.54 0.07
N LEU A 224 -3.03 -7.46 0.52
CA LEU A 224 -3.12 -7.03 1.92
C LEU A 224 -4.51 -6.47 2.22
N LEU A 225 -5.15 -6.99 3.27
CA LEU A 225 -6.39 -6.44 3.79
C LEU A 225 -6.15 -5.08 4.44
N GLY A 226 -7.12 -4.20 4.31
CA GLY A 226 -7.11 -2.89 4.96
C GLY A 226 -7.24 -2.98 6.49
N THR A 227 -7.16 -1.84 7.16
CA THR A 227 -7.24 -1.75 8.64
C THR A 227 -8.53 -2.29 9.22
N ASP A 228 -9.58 -2.40 8.41
CA ASP A 228 -10.87 -3.01 8.77
C ASP A 228 -10.84 -4.55 8.81
N GLY A 229 -9.80 -5.18 8.28
CA GLY A 229 -9.63 -6.64 8.21
C GLY A 229 -10.65 -7.36 7.32
N LYS A 230 -11.36 -6.66 6.44
CA LYS A 230 -12.48 -7.22 5.65
C LYS A 230 -12.24 -7.19 4.15
N VAL A 231 -11.83 -6.04 3.64
CA VAL A 231 -11.64 -5.84 2.20
C VAL A 231 -10.21 -5.39 1.91
N LYS A 232 -9.79 -5.50 0.66
CA LYS A 232 -8.45 -5.08 0.26
C LYS A 232 -8.19 -3.62 0.65
N MET A 233 -6.95 -3.33 1.02
CA MET A 233 -6.50 -1.98 1.33
C MET A 233 -6.72 -1.04 0.15
N SER A 234 -7.42 0.07 0.39
CA SER A 234 -7.70 1.06 -0.65
C SER A 234 -7.92 2.45 -0.06
N LYS A 235 -7.40 3.48 -0.73
CA LYS A 235 -7.64 4.89 -0.40
C LYS A 235 -9.10 5.28 -0.53
N SER A 236 -9.78 4.82 -1.58
CA SER A 236 -11.18 5.16 -1.85
C SER A 236 -12.13 4.67 -0.76
N ILE A 237 -11.75 3.64 -0.02
CA ILE A 237 -12.51 3.07 1.10
C ILE A 237 -12.07 3.71 2.44
N GLY A 238 -10.86 4.29 2.50
CA GLY A 238 -10.33 4.89 3.72
C GLY A 238 -9.70 3.90 4.72
N ASN A 239 -9.59 2.62 4.34
CA ASN A 239 -9.03 1.53 5.17
C ASN A 239 -7.52 1.32 4.94
N TYR A 240 -6.79 2.35 4.57
CA TYR A 240 -5.37 2.25 4.22
C TYR A 240 -4.44 2.89 5.25
N VAL A 241 -3.18 2.46 5.22
CA VAL A 241 -2.05 3.12 5.85
C VAL A 241 -1.12 3.59 4.74
N GLY A 242 -0.91 4.91 4.66
CA GLY A 242 -0.06 5.53 3.65
C GLY A 242 1.41 5.54 4.07
N LEU A 243 2.31 5.42 3.09
CA LEU A 243 3.75 5.39 3.36
C LEU A 243 4.31 6.76 3.79
N ASN A 244 3.60 7.83 3.43
CA ASN A 244 3.96 9.21 3.78
C ASN A 244 3.16 9.76 4.98
N GLU A 245 2.33 8.96 5.64
CA GLU A 245 1.61 9.40 6.84
C GLU A 245 2.59 9.67 7.98
N PRO A 246 2.35 10.68 8.84
CA PRO A 246 3.17 10.93 10.03
C PRO A 246 3.32 9.67 10.90
N ALA A 247 4.45 9.53 11.59
CA ALA A 247 4.80 8.34 12.37
C ALA A 247 3.72 7.97 13.41
N ASP A 248 3.15 8.96 14.10
CA ASP A 248 2.09 8.75 15.08
C ASP A 248 0.76 8.33 14.46
N VAL A 249 0.44 8.81 13.26
CA VAL A 249 -0.75 8.38 12.50
C VAL A 249 -0.57 6.96 12.00
N MET A 250 0.60 6.64 11.45
CA MET A 250 0.95 5.29 11.01
C MET A 250 0.88 4.30 12.18
N TYR A 251 1.51 4.64 13.31
CA TYR A 251 1.49 3.83 14.52
C TYR A 251 0.06 3.52 14.98
N HIS A 252 -0.76 4.56 15.13
CA HIS A 252 -2.15 4.40 15.58
C HIS A 252 -2.98 3.49 14.68
N LYS A 253 -2.87 3.66 13.37
CA LYS A 253 -3.60 2.82 12.40
C LYS A 253 -3.19 1.36 12.52
N ILE A 254 -1.90 1.07 12.72
CA ILE A 254 -1.41 -0.29 12.90
C ILE A 254 -1.83 -0.84 14.26
N TYR A 255 -1.71 -0.06 15.32
CA TYR A 255 -2.15 -0.46 16.67
C TYR A 255 -3.66 -0.72 16.74
N SER A 256 -4.45 -0.07 15.88
CA SER A 256 -5.91 -0.21 15.80
C SER A 256 -6.39 -1.30 14.84
N LEU A 257 -5.50 -2.15 14.29
CA LEU A 257 -5.86 -3.24 13.41
C LEU A 257 -6.80 -4.25 14.08
N ALA A 258 -7.65 -4.88 13.27
CA ALA A 258 -8.40 -6.04 13.71
C ALA A 258 -7.43 -7.20 14.05
N ASP A 259 -7.69 -7.93 15.15
CA ASP A 259 -6.81 -9.01 15.61
C ASP A 259 -6.60 -10.10 14.55
N SER A 260 -7.62 -10.36 13.74
CA SER A 260 -7.62 -11.38 12.70
C SER A 260 -6.59 -11.19 11.58
N ILE A 261 -6.04 -9.98 11.41
CA ILE A 261 -5.09 -9.69 10.34
C ILE A 261 -3.65 -9.41 10.86
N VAL A 262 -3.45 -9.40 12.16
CA VAL A 262 -2.16 -9.06 12.78
C VAL A 262 -1.06 -10.03 12.34
N GLU A 263 -1.32 -11.35 12.33
CA GLU A 263 -0.38 -12.37 11.87
C GLU A 263 0.06 -12.12 10.42
N ASN A 264 -0.90 -11.90 9.54
CA ASN A 264 -0.62 -11.64 8.12
C ASN A 264 0.22 -10.36 7.91
N TRP A 265 -0.06 -9.30 8.69
CA TRP A 265 0.73 -8.08 8.64
C TRP A 265 2.16 -8.28 9.14
N PHE A 266 2.36 -9.07 10.20
CA PHE A 266 3.71 -9.46 10.63
C PHE A 266 4.46 -10.20 9.54
N GLU A 267 3.84 -11.21 8.92
CA GLU A 267 4.47 -12.01 7.88
C GLU A 267 4.89 -11.16 6.69
N LEU A 268 4.01 -10.28 6.20
CA LEU A 268 4.20 -9.55 4.94
C LEU A 268 5.00 -8.26 5.09
N LEU A 269 4.92 -7.60 6.26
CA LEU A 269 5.43 -6.24 6.43
C LEU A 269 6.62 -6.13 7.41
N THR A 270 7.03 -7.23 8.05
CA THR A 270 8.17 -7.24 8.96
C THR A 270 9.25 -8.24 8.55
N ASN A 271 10.41 -8.18 9.20
CA ASN A 271 11.47 -9.17 9.05
C ASN A 271 11.54 -10.14 10.26
N ILE A 272 10.56 -10.07 11.18
CA ILE A 272 10.48 -10.96 12.33
C ILE A 272 10.38 -12.40 11.85
N PRO A 273 11.17 -13.36 12.39
CA PRO A 273 11.13 -14.75 11.99
C PRO A 273 9.73 -15.37 12.07
N LEU A 274 9.35 -16.20 11.10
CA LEU A 274 8.02 -16.82 11.06
C LEU A 274 7.73 -17.66 12.30
N GLU A 275 8.72 -18.35 12.84
CA GLU A 275 8.57 -19.15 14.07
C GLU A 275 8.25 -18.29 15.28
N GLU A 276 8.83 -17.08 15.36
CA GLU A 276 8.53 -16.13 16.41
C GLU A 276 7.10 -15.56 16.28
N ILE A 277 6.66 -15.29 15.05
CA ILE A 277 5.28 -14.87 14.77
C ILE A 277 4.29 -15.96 15.19
N LYS A 278 4.52 -17.22 14.81
CA LYS A 278 3.69 -18.36 15.20
C LYS A 278 3.62 -18.53 16.72
N GLN A 279 4.77 -18.36 17.39
CA GLN A 279 4.80 -18.46 18.86
C GLN A 279 3.97 -17.34 19.51
N MET A 280 4.09 -16.09 19.02
CA MET A 280 3.24 -14.98 19.51
C MET A 280 1.76 -15.28 19.32
N MET A 281 1.36 -15.77 18.15
CA MET A 281 -0.05 -16.09 17.89
C MET A 281 -0.54 -17.24 18.79
N ALA A 282 0.30 -18.23 19.03
CA ALA A 282 -0.02 -19.32 19.98
C ALA A 282 -0.18 -18.81 21.42
N ASP A 283 0.69 -17.90 21.86
CA ASP A 283 0.62 -17.31 23.20
C ASP A 283 -0.62 -16.39 23.37
N ILE A 284 -1.02 -15.68 22.33
CA ILE A 284 -2.28 -14.93 22.31
C ILE A 284 -3.47 -15.88 22.42
N ALA A 285 -3.51 -16.94 21.61
CA ALA A 285 -4.59 -17.93 21.65
C ALA A 285 -4.70 -18.65 23.00
N ALA A 286 -3.57 -18.85 23.69
CA ALA A 286 -3.50 -19.44 25.03
C ALA A 286 -3.77 -18.43 26.16
N GLY A 287 -4.03 -17.15 25.87
CA GLY A 287 -4.22 -16.10 26.87
C GLY A 287 -2.96 -15.71 27.66
N LYS A 288 -1.78 -16.10 27.18
CA LYS A 288 -0.49 -15.77 27.81
C LYS A 288 0.05 -14.40 27.36
N MET A 289 -0.39 -13.92 26.22
CA MET A 289 -0.01 -12.62 25.66
C MET A 289 -1.27 -11.83 25.31
N ASN A 290 -1.27 -10.51 25.60
CA ASN A 290 -2.36 -9.64 25.19
C ASN A 290 -2.24 -9.33 23.69
N PRO A 291 -3.31 -9.43 22.88
CA PRO A 291 -3.29 -9.03 21.48
C PRO A 291 -2.76 -7.60 21.24
N ASN A 292 -3.01 -6.68 22.16
CA ASN A 292 -2.52 -5.31 22.06
C ASN A 292 -0.98 -5.22 22.14
N ASP A 293 -0.32 -6.15 22.87
CA ASP A 293 1.14 -6.18 22.93
C ASP A 293 1.75 -6.59 21.59
N ALA A 294 1.12 -7.54 20.88
CA ALA A 294 1.51 -7.90 19.53
C ALA A 294 1.30 -6.75 18.55
N LYS A 295 0.16 -6.04 18.63
CA LYS A 295 -0.09 -4.85 17.80
C LYS A 295 0.90 -3.73 18.09
N HIS A 296 1.24 -3.51 19.36
CA HIS A 296 2.28 -2.56 19.75
C HIS A 296 3.61 -2.91 19.10
N ARG A 297 4.03 -4.19 19.21
CA ARG A 297 5.26 -4.67 18.60
C ARG A 297 5.26 -4.50 17.08
N LEU A 298 4.14 -4.84 16.42
CA LEU A 298 3.98 -4.66 14.98
C LEU A 298 4.11 -3.18 14.58
N ALA A 299 3.44 -2.28 15.33
CA ALA A 299 3.48 -0.85 15.07
C ALA A 299 4.89 -0.27 15.26
N ILE A 300 5.59 -0.65 16.34
CA ILE A 300 6.99 -0.26 16.57
C ILE A 300 7.88 -0.74 15.43
N ASP A 301 7.81 -2.02 15.04
CA ASP A 301 8.65 -2.58 13.98
C ASP A 301 8.42 -1.82 12.66
N ILE A 302 7.18 -1.66 12.24
CA ILE A 302 6.87 -1.01 10.98
C ILE A 302 7.26 0.48 10.99
N VAL A 303 6.91 1.24 12.04
CA VAL A 303 7.27 2.67 12.10
C VAL A 303 8.78 2.85 12.15
N THR A 304 9.50 1.95 12.84
CA THR A 304 10.97 1.97 12.87
C THR A 304 11.58 1.82 11.48
N GLN A 305 10.99 0.98 10.61
CA GLN A 305 11.50 0.78 9.25
C GLN A 305 11.47 2.06 8.39
N TYR A 306 10.52 2.96 8.64
CA TYR A 306 10.30 4.16 7.81
C TYR A 306 10.77 5.46 8.46
N TYR A 307 10.75 5.54 9.80
CA TYR A 307 10.99 6.76 10.55
C TYR A 307 12.11 6.65 11.60
N GLY A 308 12.63 5.42 11.83
CA GLY A 308 13.62 5.15 12.87
C GLY A 308 13.02 4.89 14.25
N ALA A 309 13.84 4.33 15.14
CA ALA A 309 13.41 3.85 16.46
C ALA A 309 12.90 4.99 17.36
N GLU A 310 13.54 6.16 17.32
CA GLU A 310 13.16 7.31 18.17
C GLU A 310 11.73 7.80 17.83
N ALA A 311 11.41 7.93 16.53
CA ALA A 311 10.07 8.32 16.10
C ALA A 311 9.01 7.25 16.43
N ALA A 312 9.36 5.97 16.37
CA ALA A 312 8.47 4.88 16.74
C ALA A 312 8.13 4.89 18.23
N GLU A 313 9.13 5.08 19.09
CA GLU A 313 8.92 5.19 20.55
C GLU A 313 8.14 6.45 20.93
N ALA A 314 8.40 7.59 20.28
CA ALA A 314 7.62 8.81 20.48
C ALA A 314 6.15 8.61 20.09
N ALA A 315 5.88 7.94 18.96
CA ALA A 315 4.52 7.61 18.53
C ALA A 315 3.80 6.67 19.51
N ALA A 316 4.52 5.68 20.05
CA ALA A 316 4.01 4.77 21.07
C ALA A 316 3.70 5.46 22.39
N ALA A 317 4.55 6.39 22.82
CA ALA A 317 4.33 7.19 24.02
C ALA A 317 3.07 8.04 23.87
N LYS A 318 2.92 8.72 22.72
CA LYS A 318 1.72 9.51 22.38
C LYS A 318 0.44 8.66 22.39
N GLU A 319 0.48 7.46 21.84
CA GLU A 319 -0.67 6.54 21.83
C GLU A 319 -1.06 6.11 23.26
N ARG A 320 -0.07 5.84 24.14
CA ARG A 320 -0.31 5.54 25.55
C ARG A 320 -0.96 6.70 26.30
N GLU A 321 -0.50 7.93 26.06
CA GLU A 321 -1.10 9.15 26.65
C GLU A 321 -2.57 9.29 26.27
N ILE A 322 -2.88 9.11 24.98
CA ILE A 322 -4.26 9.17 24.46
C ILE A 322 -5.16 8.11 25.10
N HIS A 323 -4.66 6.89 25.30
CA HIS A 323 -5.44 5.78 25.85
C HIS A 323 -5.59 5.84 27.39
N SER A 324 -4.65 6.44 28.10
CA SER A 324 -4.74 6.61 29.57
C SER A 324 -5.89 7.53 30.00
N GLY A 325 -6.44 8.32 29.07
CA GLY A 325 -7.56 9.25 29.33
C GLY A 325 -7.21 10.43 30.25
N ASN A 326 -6.00 10.47 30.77
CA ASN A 326 -5.57 11.42 31.80
C ASN A 326 -4.58 12.48 31.29
N ALA A 327 -4.13 12.40 30.06
CA ALA A 327 -3.17 13.36 29.53
C ALA A 327 -3.69 13.98 28.22
N ILE A 328 -3.57 15.30 28.16
CA ILE A 328 -3.72 16.06 26.92
C ILE A 328 -2.42 15.87 26.16
N PRO A 329 -2.44 15.35 24.91
CA PRO A 329 -1.21 15.20 24.13
C PRO A 329 -0.40 16.49 24.10
N SER A 330 0.92 16.37 24.20
CA SER A 330 1.83 17.53 24.24
C SER A 330 1.72 18.39 22.96
N ASP A 331 1.27 17.80 21.85
CA ASP A 331 1.06 18.43 20.54
C ASP A 331 -0.39 18.87 20.29
N ALA A 332 -1.25 18.91 21.32
CA ALA A 332 -2.61 19.42 21.19
C ALA A 332 -2.59 20.83 20.61
N ALA A 333 -3.43 21.07 19.58
CA ALA A 333 -3.48 22.37 18.90
C ALA A 333 -3.88 23.49 19.88
N GLU A 334 -3.03 24.50 20.00
CA GLU A 334 -3.33 25.67 20.81
C GLU A 334 -4.18 26.65 19.98
N CYS A 335 -5.31 27.06 20.55
CA CYS A 335 -6.23 27.99 19.95
C CYS A 335 -6.55 29.10 20.95
N SER A 336 -6.66 30.34 20.49
CA SER A 336 -7.09 31.47 21.32
C SER A 336 -8.44 31.99 20.87
N VAL A 337 -9.35 32.17 21.81
CA VAL A 337 -10.67 32.78 21.58
C VAL A 337 -10.94 33.83 22.64
N ALA A 338 -11.78 34.79 22.38
CA ALA A 338 -12.13 35.80 23.40
C ALA A 338 -12.96 35.19 24.54
N ALA A 339 -12.79 35.69 25.76
CA ALA A 339 -13.65 35.29 26.87
C ALA A 339 -15.12 35.61 26.56
N GLY A 340 -16.03 34.69 26.84
CA GLY A 340 -17.45 34.87 26.55
C GLY A 340 -18.23 33.56 26.52
N THR A 341 -19.50 33.62 26.17
CA THR A 341 -20.36 32.45 26.01
C THR A 341 -20.54 32.15 24.53
N TYR A 342 -20.16 30.96 24.14
CA TYR A 342 -20.23 30.45 22.77
C TYR A 342 -21.28 29.35 22.64
N GLY A 343 -22.01 29.33 21.54
CA GLY A 343 -22.70 28.10 21.15
C GLY A 343 -21.68 27.00 20.84
N ALA A 344 -21.92 25.77 21.30
CA ALA A 344 -20.95 24.67 21.14
C ALA A 344 -20.51 24.49 19.69
N LEU A 345 -21.43 24.55 18.73
CA LEU A 345 -21.07 24.41 17.30
C LEU A 345 -20.27 25.62 16.77
N ASP A 346 -20.52 26.82 17.30
CA ASP A 346 -19.81 28.03 16.92
C ASP A 346 -18.37 27.95 17.39
N LEU A 347 -18.15 27.59 18.66
CA LEU A 347 -16.82 27.37 19.23
C LEU A 347 -16.02 26.32 18.44
N LEU A 348 -16.63 25.18 18.12
CA LEU A 348 -15.96 24.09 17.38
C LEU A 348 -15.52 24.51 15.96
N VAL A 349 -16.27 25.41 15.31
CA VAL A 349 -15.86 25.96 14.01
C VAL A 349 -14.81 27.06 14.18
N GLU A 350 -14.90 27.91 15.20
CA GLU A 350 -13.98 29.00 15.45
C GLU A 350 -12.57 28.51 15.77
N ILE A 351 -12.43 27.44 16.58
CA ILE A 351 -11.16 26.77 16.84
C ILE A 351 -10.68 25.91 15.67
N LYS A 352 -11.37 25.94 14.52
CA LYS A 352 -11.06 25.15 13.32
C LYS A 352 -11.06 23.63 13.55
N ALA A 353 -11.77 23.16 14.55
CA ALA A 353 -11.96 21.71 14.77
C ALA A 353 -12.76 21.05 13.65
N PHE A 354 -13.69 21.82 13.05
CA PHE A 354 -14.52 21.43 11.90
C PHE A 354 -14.60 22.56 10.87
N ALA A 355 -14.78 22.18 9.59
CA ALA A 355 -14.96 23.13 8.51
C ALA A 355 -16.35 23.79 8.50
N SER A 356 -17.35 23.14 9.12
CA SER A 356 -18.72 23.64 9.14
C SER A 356 -19.50 23.22 10.39
N LYS A 357 -20.54 24.02 10.77
CA LYS A 357 -21.47 23.64 11.84
C LYS A 357 -22.23 22.33 11.56
N GLY A 358 -22.46 21.98 10.30
CA GLY A 358 -23.12 20.72 9.93
C GLY A 358 -22.26 19.50 10.25
N GLU A 359 -20.95 19.60 10.02
CA GLU A 359 -19.99 18.55 10.36
C GLU A 359 -19.85 18.43 11.89
N ALA A 360 -19.67 19.55 12.59
CA ALA A 360 -19.61 19.60 14.05
C ALA A 360 -20.86 18.97 14.69
N ARG A 361 -22.06 19.31 14.20
CA ARG A 361 -23.32 18.75 14.71
C ARG A 361 -23.37 17.23 14.60
N ARG A 362 -23.01 16.67 13.45
CA ARG A 362 -22.97 15.21 13.26
C ARG A 362 -22.01 14.55 14.23
N MET A 363 -20.82 15.13 14.43
CA MET A 363 -19.84 14.59 15.35
C MET A 363 -20.31 14.63 16.80
N VAL A 364 -20.95 15.72 17.24
CA VAL A 364 -21.54 15.85 18.59
C VAL A 364 -22.65 14.83 18.78
N GLN A 365 -23.58 14.70 17.82
CA GLN A 365 -24.68 13.73 17.88
C GLN A 365 -24.19 12.27 17.96
N ASN A 366 -23.07 11.96 17.29
CA ASN A 366 -22.40 10.65 17.37
C ASN A 366 -21.59 10.49 18.65
N GLY A 367 -21.58 11.47 19.54
CA GLY A 367 -20.85 11.44 20.80
C GLY A 367 -19.33 11.53 20.66
N GLY A 368 -18.85 12.09 19.56
CA GLY A 368 -17.44 12.22 19.25
C GLY A 368 -16.77 13.49 19.78
N VAL A 369 -17.44 14.31 20.60
CA VAL A 369 -16.85 15.51 21.17
C VAL A 369 -16.92 15.47 22.70
N LYS A 370 -15.79 15.79 23.37
CA LYS A 370 -15.73 16.00 24.81
C LYS A 370 -15.16 17.40 25.09
N ILE A 371 -15.68 18.04 26.11
CA ILE A 371 -15.21 19.34 26.61
C ILE A 371 -14.85 19.17 28.09
N ALA A 372 -13.64 19.53 28.48
CA ALA A 372 -13.09 19.31 29.80
C ALA A 372 -13.26 17.86 30.30
N GLY A 373 -13.14 16.88 29.40
CA GLY A 373 -13.28 15.45 29.70
C GLY A 373 -14.73 14.94 29.65
N GLU A 374 -15.74 15.80 29.66
CA GLU A 374 -17.15 15.44 29.64
C GLU A 374 -17.69 15.40 28.20
N LYS A 375 -18.54 14.41 27.92
CA LYS A 375 -19.16 14.24 26.60
C LYS A 375 -20.15 15.37 26.33
N LEU A 376 -19.95 16.09 25.23
CA LEU A 376 -20.92 17.06 24.73
C LEU A 376 -22.09 16.31 24.09
N ALA A 377 -23.23 16.30 24.77
CA ALA A 377 -24.42 15.55 24.34
C ALA A 377 -25.34 16.37 23.44
N ASP A 378 -25.47 17.66 23.69
CA ASP A 378 -26.39 18.57 22.96
C ASP A 378 -25.60 19.56 22.08
N PRO A 379 -25.81 19.52 20.76
CA PRO A 379 -25.24 20.52 19.85
C PRO A 379 -25.63 21.97 20.11
N GLN A 380 -26.68 22.20 20.87
CA GLN A 380 -27.20 23.57 21.20
C GLN A 380 -26.64 24.07 22.55
N SER A 381 -25.83 23.29 23.23
CA SER A 381 -25.20 23.68 24.50
C SER A 381 -24.45 25.01 24.36
N GLN A 382 -24.50 25.80 25.45
CA GLN A 382 -23.67 26.99 25.59
C GLN A 382 -22.41 26.63 26.38
N ILE A 383 -21.27 27.05 25.88
CA ILE A 383 -19.95 26.85 26.51
C ILE A 383 -19.48 28.22 26.99
N GLU A 384 -19.33 28.36 28.28
CA GLU A 384 -18.83 29.59 28.88
C GLU A 384 -17.30 29.50 29.02
N ILE A 385 -16.60 30.44 28.41
CA ILE A 385 -15.15 30.57 28.45
C ILE A 385 -14.80 31.71 29.43
N LYS A 386 -14.25 31.31 30.61
CA LYS A 386 -13.93 32.24 31.69
C LYS A 386 -12.44 32.11 32.08
N GLY A 387 -11.79 33.27 32.29
CA GLY A 387 -10.60 33.46 33.10
C GLY A 387 -9.40 32.56 32.72
N ALA A 388 -8.50 32.35 33.64
CA ALA A 388 -7.14 31.81 33.41
C ALA A 388 -7.03 30.31 33.13
N ASP A 389 -8.11 29.56 33.06
CA ASP A 389 -8.07 28.10 32.91
C ASP A 389 -8.15 27.72 31.43
N GLN A 390 -7.16 26.92 31.00
CA GLN A 390 -7.14 26.36 29.63
C GLN A 390 -8.26 25.33 29.45
N LEU A 391 -9.18 25.58 28.49
CA LEU A 391 -10.25 24.64 28.17
C LEU A 391 -9.74 23.59 27.17
N VAL A 392 -9.93 22.32 27.49
CA VAL A 392 -9.55 21.21 26.61
C VAL A 392 -10.77 20.69 25.88
N ILE A 393 -10.71 20.66 24.56
CA ILE A 393 -11.75 20.09 23.69
C ILE A 393 -11.16 18.89 22.96
N GLN A 394 -11.76 17.72 23.15
CA GLN A 394 -11.40 16.49 22.42
C GLN A 394 -12.42 16.22 21.31
N VAL A 395 -11.93 15.97 20.09
CA VAL A 395 -12.73 15.63 18.92
C VAL A 395 -12.30 14.27 18.40
N GLY A 396 -13.21 13.30 18.47
CA GLY A 396 -12.90 11.91 18.23
C GLY A 396 -11.93 11.37 19.29
N LYS A 397 -11.11 10.38 18.91
CA LYS A 397 -10.17 9.76 19.84
C LYS A 397 -8.81 10.49 19.95
N ARG A 398 -8.45 11.32 18.96
CA ARG A 398 -7.06 11.78 18.79
C ARG A 398 -6.88 13.29 18.63
N LYS A 399 -7.89 14.05 18.24
CA LYS A 399 -7.75 15.50 18.08
C LYS A 399 -8.05 16.21 19.40
N PHE A 400 -7.07 16.94 19.90
CA PHE A 400 -7.20 17.73 21.10
C PHE A 400 -6.90 19.19 20.78
N PHE A 401 -7.68 20.07 21.37
CA PHE A 401 -7.51 21.51 21.26
C PHE A 401 -7.37 22.10 22.67
N LYS A 402 -6.33 22.86 22.88
CA LYS A 402 -6.11 23.68 24.08
C LYS A 402 -6.61 25.06 23.75
N VAL A 403 -7.75 25.43 24.30
CA VAL A 403 -8.36 26.74 24.06
C VAL A 403 -7.90 27.68 25.17
N ASN A 404 -7.11 28.67 24.79
CA ASN A 404 -6.59 29.72 25.66
C ASN A 404 -7.47 30.99 25.48
N PHE A 405 -7.50 31.86 26.49
CA PHE A 405 -8.29 33.10 26.48
C PHE A 405 -7.40 34.31 26.45
#